data_d796a991119fbc2b1e0c1ef6dfd7185b
#
_entry.id   d796a991119fbc2b1e0c1ef6dfd7185b
#
_cell.length_a   1.000
_cell.length_b   1.000
_cell.length_c   1.000
_cell.angle_alpha   90.00
_cell.angle_beta   90.00
_cell.angle_gamma   90.00
#
_symmetry.space_group_name_H-M   'P 1'
#
loop_
_entity.id
_entity.type
_entity.pdbx_description
1 polymer ?
#
loop_
_entity_poly.entity_id
_entity_poly.type
_entity_poly.pdbx_seq_one_letter_code
_entity_poly.pdbx_strand_id
1 'polypeptide(L)'
;GTGGVSKSILLGLKKLKFKNIFISGRNFRNTKNLALKYNVKFIEWDQRENSNFNILINATPIGMKPLTTSMPVSKNFIKSLQCVFDVIANPKETKLIKTAKDLKIKNQGGYLMALNQAAIQFKLYTCKNPPIKEMEKSLRRNMI
;
A
#
# COMPACT_ATOMS: atom_id res chain seq x y z
N GLY A 1 -4.71 -4.32 5.62
CA GLY A 1 -5.99 -3.73 5.16
C GLY A 1 -6.82 -4.69 4.33
N THR A 2 -8.15 -4.49 4.35
CA THR A 2 -9.12 -5.40 3.70
C THR A 2 -10.07 -4.64 2.76
N GLY A 3 -9.70 -3.43 2.35
CA GLY A 3 -10.45 -2.58 1.44
C GLY A 3 -10.38 -2.99 -0.04
N GLY A 4 -10.97 -2.18 -0.92
CA GLY A 4 -10.99 -2.45 -2.36
C GLY A 4 -9.60 -2.63 -2.97
N VAL A 5 -8.66 -1.76 -2.63
CA VAL A 5 -7.27 -1.81 -3.12
C VAL A 5 -6.55 -3.11 -2.71
N SER A 6 -6.84 -3.66 -1.52
CA SER A 6 -6.24 -4.92 -1.06
C SER A 6 -6.53 -6.08 -2.01
N LYS A 7 -7.70 -6.11 -2.64
CA LYS A 7 -8.08 -7.15 -3.61
C LYS A 7 -7.18 -7.10 -4.85
N SER A 8 -6.96 -5.92 -5.39
CA SER A 8 -6.08 -5.71 -6.56
C SER A 8 -4.62 -6.06 -6.24
N ILE A 9 -4.15 -5.69 -5.03
CA ILE A 9 -2.81 -6.03 -4.55
C ILE A 9 -2.64 -7.54 -4.46
N LEU A 10 -3.59 -8.26 -3.84
CA LEU A 10 -3.53 -9.71 -3.71
C LEU A 10 -3.48 -10.40 -5.07
N LEU A 11 -4.29 -9.96 -6.04
CA LEU A 11 -4.24 -10.47 -7.41
C LEU A 11 -2.89 -10.22 -8.06
N GLY A 12 -2.36 -8.99 -7.91
CA GLY A 12 -1.03 -8.62 -8.45
C GLY A 12 0.09 -9.48 -7.85
N LEU A 13 0.12 -9.65 -6.54
CA LEU A 13 1.12 -10.47 -5.86
C LEU A 13 1.05 -11.93 -6.31
N LYS A 14 -0.15 -12.49 -6.47
CA LYS A 14 -0.33 -13.85 -7.00
C LYS A 14 0.13 -13.97 -8.45
N LYS A 15 -0.18 -13.00 -9.30
CA LYS A 15 0.31 -12.96 -10.68
C LYS A 15 1.83 -12.90 -10.76
N LEU A 16 2.45 -12.21 -9.81
CA LEU A 16 3.92 -12.15 -9.64
C LEU A 16 4.50 -13.38 -8.93
N LYS A 17 3.68 -14.41 -8.65
CA LYS A 17 4.08 -15.69 -8.05
C LYS A 17 4.65 -15.58 -6.62
N PHE A 18 4.26 -14.55 -5.87
CA PHE A 18 4.57 -14.50 -4.44
C PHE A 18 3.87 -15.67 -3.73
N LYS A 19 4.63 -16.46 -2.94
CA LYS A 19 4.12 -17.68 -2.29
C LYS A 19 3.58 -17.44 -0.88
N ASN A 20 4.29 -16.65 -0.07
CA ASN A 20 3.97 -16.40 1.33
C ASN A 20 3.29 -15.04 1.51
N ILE A 21 2.01 -14.98 1.15
CA ILE A 21 1.21 -13.77 1.28
C ILE A 21 0.35 -13.89 2.53
N PHE A 22 0.43 -12.85 3.39
CA PHE A 22 -0.38 -12.72 4.58
C PHE A 22 -1.19 -11.43 4.50
N ILE A 23 -2.42 -11.49 4.98
CA ILE A 23 -3.28 -10.32 5.09
C ILE A 23 -3.67 -10.10 6.54
N SER A 24 -3.69 -8.83 6.96
CA SER A 24 -4.13 -8.40 8.28
C SER A 24 -5.06 -7.20 8.18
N GLY A 25 -6.03 -7.13 9.08
CA GLY A 25 -6.98 -6.04 9.14
C GLY A 25 -7.77 -6.06 10.46
N ARG A 26 -8.26 -4.88 10.90
CA ARG A 26 -8.97 -4.73 12.16
C ARG A 26 -10.27 -5.56 12.26
N ASN A 27 -10.95 -5.77 11.14
CA ASN A 27 -12.14 -6.62 11.09
C ASN A 27 -11.72 -8.05 10.76
N PHE A 28 -11.70 -8.90 11.78
CA PHE A 28 -11.30 -10.31 11.68
C PHE A 28 -12.12 -11.07 10.62
N ARG A 29 -13.45 -10.93 10.63
CA ARG A 29 -14.35 -11.63 9.70
C ARG A 29 -14.01 -11.27 8.23
N ASN A 30 -13.88 -9.97 7.96
CA ASN A 30 -13.51 -9.52 6.62
C ASN A 30 -12.13 -9.99 6.21
N THR A 31 -11.16 -10.01 7.13
CA THR A 31 -9.80 -10.47 6.88
C THR A 31 -9.79 -11.95 6.53
N LYS A 32 -10.47 -12.79 7.32
CA LYS A 32 -10.59 -14.23 7.09
C LYS A 32 -11.28 -14.53 5.76
N ASN A 33 -12.39 -13.87 5.48
CA ASN A 33 -13.13 -14.06 4.22
C ASN A 33 -12.28 -13.69 3.00
N LEU A 34 -11.52 -12.59 3.09
CA LEU A 34 -10.65 -12.17 2.00
C LEU A 34 -9.47 -13.12 1.81
N ALA A 35 -8.88 -13.62 2.90
CA ALA A 35 -7.82 -14.60 2.88
C ALA A 35 -8.27 -15.91 2.20
N LEU A 36 -9.43 -16.44 2.57
CA LEU A 36 -10.03 -17.62 1.95
C LEU A 36 -10.29 -17.39 0.46
N LYS A 37 -10.94 -16.28 0.11
CA LYS A 37 -11.28 -15.96 -1.30
C LYS A 37 -10.04 -15.93 -2.20
N TYR A 38 -8.92 -15.40 -1.71
CA TYR A 38 -7.69 -15.25 -2.50
C TYR A 38 -6.66 -16.35 -2.24
N ASN A 39 -7.01 -17.36 -1.42
CA ASN A 39 -6.11 -18.44 -1.03
C ASN A 39 -4.75 -17.90 -0.54
N VAL A 40 -4.80 -17.07 0.51
CA VAL A 40 -3.65 -16.50 1.22
C VAL A 40 -3.82 -16.69 2.71
N LYS A 41 -2.75 -16.54 3.48
CA LYS A 41 -2.80 -16.64 4.94
C LYS A 41 -3.33 -15.34 5.55
N PHE A 42 -3.93 -15.42 6.74
CA PHE A 42 -4.29 -14.21 7.49
C PHE A 42 -3.58 -14.20 8.85
N ILE A 43 -3.41 -12.99 9.38
CA ILE A 43 -2.88 -12.74 10.72
C ILE A 43 -3.85 -11.77 11.40
N GLU A 44 -4.13 -12.00 12.67
CA GLU A 44 -4.89 -11.07 13.49
C GLU A 44 -4.17 -9.73 13.58
N TRP A 45 -4.96 -8.66 13.71
CA TRP A 45 -4.42 -7.30 13.68
C TRP A 45 -3.32 -7.07 14.71
N ASP A 46 -3.51 -7.58 15.92
CA ASP A 46 -2.58 -7.38 17.04
C ASP A 46 -1.34 -8.28 16.94
N GLN A 47 -1.39 -9.30 16.11
CA GLN A 47 -0.28 -10.23 15.85
C GLN A 47 0.51 -9.88 14.57
N ARG A 48 0.17 -8.78 13.87
CA ARG A 48 0.71 -8.44 12.54
C ARG A 48 2.22 -8.20 12.50
N GLU A 49 2.83 -7.98 13.63
CA GLU A 49 4.28 -7.75 13.77
C GLU A 49 5.05 -8.96 14.34
N ASN A 50 4.35 -10.05 14.71
CA ASN A 50 4.94 -11.20 15.40
C ASN A 50 5.58 -12.23 14.47
N SER A 51 5.83 -11.91 13.21
CA SER A 51 6.45 -12.82 12.23
C SER A 51 7.47 -12.09 11.37
N ASN A 52 8.42 -12.84 10.86
CA ASN A 52 9.44 -12.31 9.95
C ASN A 52 8.86 -12.11 8.56
N PHE A 53 8.71 -10.87 8.16
CA PHE A 53 8.27 -10.50 6.83
C PHE A 53 9.38 -9.74 6.09
N ASN A 54 9.41 -9.88 4.77
CA ASN A 54 10.34 -9.14 3.92
C ASN A 54 9.71 -7.84 3.41
N ILE A 55 8.41 -7.85 3.15
CA ILE A 55 7.70 -6.75 2.49
C ILE A 55 6.45 -6.41 3.29
N LEU A 56 6.26 -5.13 3.56
CA LEU A 56 5.02 -4.57 4.10
C LEU A 56 4.29 -3.78 3.01
N ILE A 57 2.99 -4.03 2.87
CA ILE A 57 2.12 -3.20 2.03
C ILE A 57 1.00 -2.65 2.91
N ASN A 58 1.02 -1.33 3.17
CA ASN A 58 -0.06 -0.66 3.87
C ASN A 58 -1.21 -0.37 2.91
N ALA A 59 -2.30 -1.09 3.07
CA ALA A 59 -3.57 -0.87 2.37
C ALA A 59 -4.69 -0.46 3.36
N THR A 60 -4.31 0.16 4.48
CA THR A 60 -5.22 0.76 5.47
C THR A 60 -5.28 2.28 5.29
N PRO A 61 -6.25 2.99 5.87
CA PRO A 61 -6.26 4.45 5.92
C PRO A 61 -5.30 5.05 6.97
N ILE A 62 -4.55 4.24 7.72
CA ILE A 62 -3.62 4.72 8.73
C ILE A 62 -2.43 5.42 8.05
N GLY A 63 -2.28 6.71 8.31
CA GLY A 63 -1.31 7.60 7.65
C GLY A 63 -1.97 8.63 6.73
N MET A 64 -3.27 8.49 6.44
CA MET A 64 -4.10 9.47 5.73
C MET A 64 -4.83 10.38 6.72
N LYS A 65 -5.25 11.57 6.34
CA LYS A 65 -6.08 12.45 7.20
C LYS A 65 -7.33 11.71 7.70
N PRO A 66 -7.71 11.79 8.98
CA PRO A 66 -7.05 12.57 10.05
C PRO A 66 -5.86 11.86 10.74
N LEU A 67 -5.49 10.64 10.37
CA LEU A 67 -4.51 9.80 11.07
C LEU A 67 -3.08 9.98 10.51
N THR A 68 -2.70 11.18 10.10
CA THR A 68 -1.41 11.45 9.42
C THR A 68 -0.18 11.19 10.28
N THR A 69 -0.32 11.27 11.61
CA THR A 69 0.77 11.03 12.57
C THR A 69 0.89 9.57 12.98
N SER A 70 -0.03 8.71 12.53
CA SER A 70 -0.06 7.29 12.88
C SER A 70 0.63 6.41 11.84
N MET A 71 1.10 5.25 12.27
CA MET A 71 1.64 4.19 11.41
C MET A 71 0.90 2.87 11.67
N PRO A 72 0.76 2.01 10.66
CA PRO A 72 0.09 0.72 10.83
C PRO A 72 0.94 -0.31 11.60
N VAL A 73 2.24 -0.06 11.71
CA VAL A 73 3.22 -0.92 12.39
C VAL A 73 4.25 -0.07 13.14
N SER A 74 4.98 -0.68 14.06
CA SER A 74 6.03 -0.04 14.85
C SER A 74 7.29 0.26 14.00
N LYS A 75 8.09 1.23 14.46
CA LYS A 75 9.40 1.54 13.85
C LYS A 75 10.35 0.34 13.92
N ASN A 76 10.29 -0.44 15.01
CA ASN A 76 11.14 -1.62 15.18
C ASN A 76 10.78 -2.70 14.15
N PHE A 77 9.51 -2.90 13.86
CA PHE A 77 9.09 -3.82 12.82
C PHE A 77 9.57 -3.37 11.43
N ILE A 78 9.52 -2.06 11.12
CA ILE A 78 10.02 -1.55 9.84
C ILE A 78 11.50 -1.85 9.64
N LYS A 79 12.32 -1.81 10.70
CA LYS A 79 13.77 -2.13 10.62
C LYS A 79 14.06 -3.55 10.11
N SER A 80 13.16 -4.50 10.36
CA SER A 80 13.33 -5.89 9.93
C SER A 80 12.91 -6.14 8.48
N LEU A 81 12.31 -5.15 7.82
CA LEU A 81 11.77 -5.28 6.47
C LEU A 81 12.82 -4.95 5.41
N GLN A 82 12.68 -5.54 4.24
CA GLN A 82 13.46 -5.21 3.04
C GLN A 82 12.78 -4.10 2.22
N CYS A 83 11.45 -4.04 2.25
CA CYS A 83 10.69 -3.08 1.47
C CYS A 83 9.36 -2.70 2.15
N VAL A 84 8.98 -1.44 2.00
CA VAL A 84 7.69 -0.90 2.45
C VAL A 84 6.97 -0.24 1.29
N PHE A 85 5.72 -0.63 1.06
CA PHE A 85 4.84 0.02 0.11
C PHE A 85 3.63 0.60 0.85
N ASP A 86 3.27 1.85 0.55
CA ASP A 86 2.08 2.50 1.09
C ASP A 86 1.16 2.91 -0.05
N VAL A 87 -0.10 2.50 -0.02
CA VAL A 87 -1.07 2.86 -1.08
C VAL A 87 -1.62 4.28 -0.92
N ILE A 88 -1.34 4.94 0.19
CA ILE A 88 -1.83 6.30 0.46
C ILE A 88 -1.15 7.29 -0.48
N ALA A 89 -1.95 7.97 -1.29
CA ALA A 89 -1.47 8.99 -2.21
C ALA A 89 -1.40 10.40 -1.58
N ASN A 90 -2.29 10.69 -0.62
CA ASN A 90 -2.31 11.94 0.13
C ASN A 90 -2.36 11.70 1.65
N PRO A 91 -1.35 12.16 2.42
CA PRO A 91 -0.21 12.98 1.98
C PRO A 91 0.73 12.23 1.04
N LYS A 92 1.46 12.98 0.20
CA LYS A 92 2.45 12.42 -0.74
C LYS A 92 3.47 11.53 -0.04
N GLU A 93 3.80 11.87 1.20
CA GLU A 93 4.73 11.15 2.05
C GLU A 93 4.11 10.94 3.43
N THR A 94 3.67 9.71 3.69
CA THR A 94 3.13 9.32 4.99
C THR A 94 4.23 9.16 6.03
N LYS A 95 3.87 9.14 7.31
CA LYS A 95 4.82 8.85 8.40
C LYS A 95 5.51 7.49 8.19
N LEU A 96 4.79 6.49 7.67
CA LEU A 96 5.35 5.19 7.33
C LEU A 96 6.49 5.29 6.31
N ILE A 97 6.26 6.03 5.22
CA ILE A 97 7.27 6.22 4.16
C ILE A 97 8.46 7.05 4.66
N LYS A 98 8.22 8.12 5.43
CA LYS A 98 9.30 8.89 6.07
C LYS A 98 10.16 8.00 6.95
N THR A 99 9.54 7.21 7.82
CA THR A 99 10.26 6.30 8.72
C THR A 99 11.06 5.26 7.94
N ALA A 100 10.52 4.70 6.85
CA ALA A 100 11.24 3.74 6.01
C ALA A 100 12.47 4.39 5.34
N LYS A 101 12.36 5.65 4.89
CA LYS A 101 13.48 6.42 4.32
C LYS A 101 14.57 6.67 5.36
N ASP A 102 14.21 7.14 6.55
CA ASP A 102 15.15 7.40 7.64
C ASP A 102 15.94 6.14 8.02
N LEU A 103 15.29 4.98 7.92
CA LEU A 103 15.89 3.66 8.16
C LEU A 103 16.61 3.07 6.94
N LYS A 104 16.66 3.78 5.82
CA LYS A 104 17.26 3.32 4.54
C LYS A 104 16.62 2.03 4.00
N ILE A 105 15.36 1.78 4.33
CA ILE A 105 14.57 0.65 3.81
C ILE A 105 13.99 1.05 2.46
N LYS A 106 14.03 0.14 1.48
CA LYS A 106 13.38 0.36 0.18
C LYS A 106 11.92 0.72 0.38
N ASN A 107 11.46 1.77 -0.26
CA ASN A 107 10.08 2.23 -0.05
C ASN A 107 9.46 2.82 -1.30
N GLN A 108 8.12 2.76 -1.34
CA GLN A 108 7.31 3.34 -2.39
C GLN A 108 6.00 3.84 -1.81
N GLY A 109 5.70 5.13 -1.98
CA GLY A 109 4.41 5.72 -1.61
C GLY A 109 3.36 5.60 -2.71
N GLY A 110 2.10 5.75 -2.33
CA GLY A 110 0.95 5.61 -3.22
C GLY A 110 0.80 6.70 -4.27
N TYR A 111 1.53 7.80 -4.13
CA TYR A 111 1.54 8.88 -5.12
C TYR A 111 1.87 8.40 -6.53
N LEU A 112 2.95 7.61 -6.70
CA LEU A 112 3.31 7.06 -8.00
C LEU A 112 2.33 5.98 -8.48
N MET A 113 1.74 5.23 -7.56
CA MET A 113 0.66 4.29 -7.91
C MET A 113 -0.53 5.03 -8.50
N ALA A 114 -0.98 6.12 -7.87
CA ALA A 114 -2.08 6.94 -8.34
C ALA A 114 -1.79 7.55 -9.72
N LEU A 115 -0.59 8.07 -9.93
CA LEU A 115 -0.17 8.63 -11.21
C LEU A 115 -0.18 7.56 -12.33
N ASN A 116 0.40 6.40 -12.07
CA ASN A 116 0.44 5.30 -13.03
C ASN A 116 -0.97 4.77 -13.35
N GLN A 117 -1.83 4.63 -12.33
CA GLN A 117 -3.22 4.24 -12.54
C GLN A 117 -3.96 5.24 -13.41
N ALA A 118 -3.84 6.54 -13.14
CA ALA A 118 -4.46 7.59 -13.93
C ALA A 118 -3.94 7.60 -15.38
N ALA A 119 -2.65 7.37 -15.59
CA ALA A 119 -2.06 7.29 -16.92
C ALA A 119 -2.61 6.12 -17.74
N ILE A 120 -2.71 4.94 -17.11
CA ILE A 120 -3.30 3.76 -17.75
C ILE A 120 -4.77 4.00 -18.09
N GLN A 121 -5.55 4.56 -17.17
CA GLN A 121 -6.96 4.89 -17.40
C GLN A 121 -7.13 5.90 -18.54
N PHE A 122 -6.31 6.97 -18.56
CA PHE A 122 -6.33 7.95 -19.64
C PHE A 122 -6.12 7.29 -21.01
N LYS A 123 -5.11 6.41 -21.13
CA LYS A 123 -4.84 5.68 -22.38
C LYS A 123 -6.00 4.79 -22.77
N LEU A 124 -6.62 4.08 -21.81
CA LEU A 124 -7.76 3.19 -22.07
C LEU A 124 -8.99 3.97 -22.56
N TYR A 125 -9.27 5.14 -21.99
CA TYR A 125 -10.47 5.90 -22.32
C TYR A 125 -10.32 6.75 -23.59
N THR A 126 -9.09 7.22 -23.88
CA THR A 126 -8.87 8.17 -24.97
C THR A 126 -8.15 7.58 -26.16
N CYS A 127 -7.57 6.37 -26.03
CA CYS A 127 -6.64 5.75 -26.99
C CYS A 127 -5.40 6.63 -27.31
N LYS A 128 -5.14 7.68 -26.49
CA LYS A 128 -4.00 8.60 -26.66
C LYS A 128 -2.91 8.32 -25.62
N ASN A 129 -1.70 8.76 -25.91
CA ASN A 129 -0.62 8.71 -24.93
C ASN A 129 -0.92 9.68 -23.77
N PRO A 130 -0.78 9.24 -22.50
CA PRO A 130 -1.05 10.08 -21.35
C PRO A 130 -0.01 11.20 -21.21
N PRO A 131 -0.43 12.44 -20.99
CA PRO A 131 0.47 13.57 -20.74
C PRO A 131 1.00 13.51 -19.28
N ILE A 132 1.96 12.63 -19.02
CA ILE A 132 2.45 12.28 -17.68
C ILE A 132 2.90 13.51 -16.89
N LYS A 133 3.62 14.46 -17.53
CA LYS A 133 4.12 15.68 -16.86
C LYS A 133 2.98 16.57 -16.36
N GLU A 134 1.94 16.77 -17.16
CA GLU A 134 0.76 17.54 -16.82
C GLU A 134 -0.06 16.83 -15.74
N MET A 135 -0.23 15.53 -15.85
CA MET A 135 -0.91 14.71 -14.85
C MET A 135 -0.18 14.76 -13.51
N GLU A 136 1.14 14.66 -13.52
CA GLU A 136 1.95 14.80 -12.30
C GLU A 136 1.83 16.21 -11.68
N LYS A 137 1.89 17.26 -12.50
CA LYS A 137 1.71 18.66 -12.05
C LYS A 137 0.34 18.87 -11.42
N SER A 138 -0.72 18.35 -12.04
CA SER A 138 -2.08 18.41 -11.49
C SER A 138 -2.21 17.67 -10.17
N LEU A 139 -1.67 16.46 -10.10
CA LEU A 139 -1.68 15.65 -8.89
C LEU A 139 -0.95 16.36 -7.73
N ARG A 140 0.18 17.01 -7.99
CA ARG A 140 0.94 17.78 -6.99
C ARG A 140 0.13 18.97 -6.45
N ARG A 141 -0.60 19.70 -7.29
CA ARG A 141 -1.42 20.86 -6.87
C ARG A 141 -2.56 20.48 -5.92
N ASN A 142 -3.12 19.31 -6.08
CA ASN A 142 -4.27 18.84 -5.29
C ASN A 142 -3.88 18.08 -4.02
N MET A 143 -2.59 17.99 -3.68
CA MET A 143 -2.07 17.29 -2.51
C MET A 143 -1.50 18.23 -1.42
N ILE A 144 -1.84 19.52 -1.49
CA ILE A 144 -1.48 20.52 -0.47
C ILE A 144 -2.54 20.55 0.63
#